data_db789148e6a66cabb7cfeb230bf5f3f4
#
_entry.id   db789148e6a66cabb7cfeb230bf5f3f4
#
_cell.length_a   1.000
_cell.length_b   1.000
_cell.length_c   1.000
_cell.angle_alpha   90.00
_cell.angle_beta   90.00
_cell.angle_gamma   90.00
#
_symmetry.space_group_name_H-M   'P 1'
#
loop_
_entity.id
_entity.type
_entity.pdbx_description
1 polymer ?
#
loop_
_entity_poly.entity_id
_entity_poly.type
_entity_poly.pdbx_seq_one_letter_code
_entity_poly.pdbx_strand_id
1 'polypeptide(L)'
;MTYQFVDTVRQTEMVGESMPDEAVRINGKWLEKEVSGYRTLHVSGRELISTEINTNTIAGMNGEIFLNSRIPARVITVRYLLAAKSNYAFREAFNQLSRLLQPTQVEVVFADEPDKYFIGTKSEIDNPEPGSNITTGEFKIYCADPFKYSTTEKTFQMDSTGTITVENTGSVPVPIRYEITHNHENGYVGIASEHGAMEFGKREEADGVTYQQMEHLLSISDFVSAPNDTTGKDAMHPLYGTKGTLTTKSWAGRTYLTLGTVGTLVGAANGGMRTLTIPADSNGQSGCLNWYLYGHLIMWANVMGQTGEMSISVLTADNKLIAGLNWSKTDMSGNTAYYDFVVYNPYGTDNDPMKGKVLKSFAYQTNHLHSENPWYGDWGHVDLKKEGAKITYFYWGQYHTFNVPEIANLQAAKIQVSCKAWRASNKTLHIHGFDTLNFYKSNVTKWRDVPNRYWQGSKLEIDGSTGKFLVAGMPKPQDEILGTKWFKAEPGETEVKLYFSSFCTPKPTVVARIREAWL
;
A
#
# COMPACT_ATOMS: atom_id res chain seq x y z
N MET A 1 -67.84 -22.94 15.26
CA MET A 1 -67.13 -21.72 15.68
C MET A 1 -68.17 -20.80 16.29
N THR A 2 -68.07 -20.52 17.60
CA THR A 2 -68.97 -19.65 18.30
C THR A 2 -68.49 -18.22 18.06
N TYR A 3 -69.23 -17.46 17.26
CA TYR A 3 -69.00 -16.03 17.15
C TYR A 3 -69.28 -15.40 18.51
N GLN A 4 -68.25 -14.86 19.18
CA GLN A 4 -68.47 -13.97 20.33
C GLN A 4 -68.92 -12.64 19.76
N PHE A 5 -70.15 -12.29 19.96
CA PHE A 5 -70.63 -10.93 19.74
C PHE A 5 -69.90 -9.99 20.68
N VAL A 6 -69.28 -8.98 20.12
CA VAL A 6 -68.69 -7.92 20.92
C VAL A 6 -69.79 -7.23 21.70
N ASP A 7 -69.63 -7.14 23.02
CA ASP A 7 -70.60 -6.51 23.92
C ASP A 7 -70.75 -5.03 23.54
N THR A 8 -71.88 -4.68 22.92
CA THR A 8 -72.17 -3.32 22.48
C THR A 8 -72.35 -2.31 23.64
N VAL A 9 -72.59 -2.78 24.88
CA VAL A 9 -72.68 -1.93 26.06
C VAL A 9 -71.32 -1.40 26.49
N ARG A 10 -70.26 -2.15 26.31
CA ARG A 10 -68.87 -1.68 26.54
C ARG A 10 -68.37 -0.69 25.48
N GLN A 11 -68.98 -0.70 24.29
CA GLN A 11 -68.55 0.23 23.22
C GLN A 11 -68.98 1.68 23.47
N THR A 12 -69.97 1.93 24.31
CA THR A 12 -70.45 3.30 24.61
C THR A 12 -69.54 4.04 25.62
N GLU A 13 -68.82 3.33 26.45
CA GLU A 13 -67.87 3.96 27.42
C GLU A 13 -66.44 4.05 26.87
N MET A 14 -66.13 3.39 25.75
CA MET A 14 -64.76 3.33 25.21
C MET A 14 -64.56 4.08 23.88
N VAL A 15 -65.39 5.03 23.54
CA VAL A 15 -65.11 5.96 22.45
C VAL A 15 -64.07 6.99 22.91
N GLY A 16 -62.84 6.60 23.02
CA GLY A 16 -61.78 7.57 23.34
C GLY A 16 -60.41 7.04 23.68
N GLU A 17 -60.21 5.81 24.16
CA GLU A 17 -58.89 5.50 24.76
C GLU A 17 -58.17 4.23 24.24
N SER A 18 -58.78 3.30 23.57
CA SER A 18 -58.07 2.13 23.03
C SER A 18 -57.91 2.18 21.50
N MET A 19 -56.69 2.18 21.07
CA MET A 19 -56.37 2.05 19.65
C MET A 19 -56.86 0.68 19.14
N PRO A 20 -57.52 0.57 17.96
CA PRO A 20 -57.86 -0.72 17.36
C PRO A 20 -56.64 -1.58 17.12
N ASP A 21 -56.81 -2.92 17.19
CA ASP A 21 -55.70 -3.84 16.93
C ASP A 21 -55.14 -3.68 15.51
N GLU A 22 -55.99 -3.34 14.53
CA GLU A 22 -55.58 -3.08 13.13
C GLU A 22 -55.43 -1.57 12.82
N ALA A 23 -55.21 -0.71 13.84
CA ALA A 23 -54.99 0.71 13.60
C ALA A 23 -53.87 0.96 12.60
N VAL A 24 -54.03 2.00 11.79
CA VAL A 24 -53.13 2.30 10.67
C VAL A 24 -52.26 3.53 10.99
N ARG A 25 -50.96 3.34 10.84
CA ARG A 25 -49.97 4.44 10.92
C ARG A 25 -49.42 4.72 9.53
N ILE A 26 -49.56 5.92 9.04
CA ILE A 26 -49.09 6.36 7.72
C ILE A 26 -48.06 7.45 7.92
N ASN A 27 -46.87 7.25 7.34
CA ASN A 27 -45.74 8.17 7.43
C ASN A 27 -45.48 8.62 8.90
N GLY A 28 -45.44 7.65 9.82
CA GLY A 28 -45.17 7.86 11.23
C GLY A 28 -46.34 8.35 12.08
N LYS A 29 -47.54 8.60 11.49
CA LYS A 29 -48.72 9.16 12.17
C LYS A 29 -49.87 8.16 12.24
N TRP A 30 -50.37 7.90 13.46
CA TRP A 30 -51.54 7.07 13.65
C TRP A 30 -52.81 7.83 13.26
N LEU A 31 -53.60 7.26 12.33
CA LEU A 31 -54.82 7.92 11.87
C LEU A 31 -55.83 8.16 12.99
N GLU A 32 -55.95 7.24 13.95
CA GLU A 32 -56.79 7.36 15.14
C GLU A 32 -56.40 8.53 16.06
N LYS A 33 -55.12 8.91 16.10
CA LYS A 33 -54.64 10.03 16.94
C LYS A 33 -54.71 11.36 16.23
N GLU A 34 -54.55 11.35 14.92
CA GLU A 34 -54.48 12.59 14.12
C GLU A 34 -55.84 13.04 13.64
N VAL A 35 -56.81 12.12 13.42
CA VAL A 35 -58.12 12.45 12.87
C VAL A 35 -59.21 12.18 13.92
N SER A 36 -59.80 13.24 14.43
CA SER A 36 -60.82 13.15 15.45
C SER A 36 -62.04 12.37 14.95
N GLY A 37 -62.44 11.32 15.70
CA GLY A 37 -63.57 10.48 15.37
C GLY A 37 -63.31 9.42 14.30
N TYR A 38 -62.07 9.28 13.84
CA TYR A 38 -61.65 8.20 12.97
C TYR A 38 -61.38 6.93 13.77
N ARG A 39 -61.76 5.80 13.24
CA ARG A 39 -61.46 4.48 13.76
C ARG A 39 -61.31 3.46 12.62
N THR A 40 -60.24 2.73 12.56
CA THR A 40 -60.07 1.57 11.70
C THR A 40 -61.01 0.45 12.17
N LEU A 41 -61.79 -0.13 11.26
CA LEU A 41 -62.71 -1.22 11.52
C LEU A 41 -62.16 -2.59 11.13
N HIS A 42 -61.53 -2.64 9.97
CA HIS A 42 -61.01 -3.87 9.41
C HIS A 42 -59.97 -3.56 8.31
N VAL A 43 -58.95 -4.38 8.24
CA VAL A 43 -57.90 -4.30 7.19
C VAL A 43 -57.82 -5.66 6.49
N SER A 44 -57.85 -5.67 5.17
CA SER A 44 -57.67 -6.86 4.34
C SER A 44 -56.60 -6.62 3.26
N GLY A 45 -56.11 -7.71 2.67
CA GLY A 45 -55.07 -7.64 1.65
C GLY A 45 -53.64 -7.68 2.22
N ARG A 46 -53.49 -7.93 3.53
CA ARG A 46 -52.19 -8.18 4.19
C ARG A 46 -51.83 -9.65 4.26
N GLU A 47 -52.78 -10.50 4.00
CA GLU A 47 -52.72 -11.97 4.06
C GLU A 47 -51.86 -12.52 2.90
N LEU A 48 -52.02 -13.80 2.61
CA LEU A 48 -51.36 -14.46 1.48
C LEU A 48 -51.76 -13.80 0.15
N ILE A 49 -50.75 -13.53 -0.67
CA ILE A 49 -50.93 -12.96 -2.01
C ILE A 49 -50.87 -14.08 -3.06
N SER A 50 -51.71 -13.99 -4.09
CA SER A 50 -51.70 -14.92 -5.21
C SER A 50 -50.45 -14.69 -6.10
N THR A 51 -49.96 -15.77 -6.66
CA THR A 51 -48.87 -15.72 -7.66
C THR A 51 -49.49 -15.71 -9.06
N GLU A 52 -49.07 -14.78 -9.89
CA GLU A 52 -49.38 -14.81 -11.33
C GLU A 52 -48.48 -15.84 -12.02
N ILE A 53 -49.11 -16.81 -12.69
CA ILE A 53 -48.40 -17.86 -13.41
C ILE A 53 -48.54 -17.59 -14.91
N ASN A 54 -47.44 -17.48 -15.61
CA ASN A 54 -47.39 -17.34 -17.06
C ASN A 54 -47.14 -18.71 -17.70
N THR A 55 -48.04 -19.11 -18.58
CA THR A 55 -48.00 -20.40 -19.27
C THR A 55 -48.11 -20.23 -20.78
N ASN A 56 -47.73 -21.24 -21.52
CA ASN A 56 -47.93 -21.33 -22.98
C ASN A 56 -48.68 -22.59 -23.32
N THR A 57 -49.74 -22.46 -24.10
CA THR A 57 -50.60 -23.56 -24.57
C THR A 57 -50.18 -24.00 -25.97
N ILE A 58 -49.91 -25.27 -26.16
CA ILE A 58 -49.59 -25.84 -27.47
C ILE A 58 -50.80 -26.69 -27.94
N ALA A 59 -51.31 -26.39 -29.14
CA ALA A 59 -52.45 -27.13 -29.72
C ALA A 59 -52.11 -28.63 -29.84
N GLY A 60 -53.01 -29.48 -29.30
CA GLY A 60 -52.88 -30.95 -29.31
C GLY A 60 -52.03 -31.50 -28.15
N MET A 61 -51.54 -30.69 -27.25
CA MET A 61 -50.87 -31.13 -26.04
C MET A 61 -51.78 -30.96 -24.82
N ASN A 62 -51.80 -31.96 -23.93
CA ASN A 62 -52.53 -31.85 -22.67
C ASN A 62 -51.74 -31.02 -21.68
N GLY A 63 -52.41 -30.06 -21.01
CA GLY A 63 -51.81 -29.15 -20.06
C GLY A 63 -51.14 -27.93 -20.72
N GLU A 64 -50.33 -27.23 -19.97
CA GLU A 64 -49.65 -25.99 -20.38
C GLU A 64 -48.18 -26.04 -20.02
N ILE A 65 -47.31 -25.33 -20.75
CA ILE A 65 -45.91 -25.19 -20.43
C ILE A 65 -45.78 -24.01 -19.47
N PHE A 66 -45.24 -24.27 -18.27
CA PHE A 66 -44.88 -23.22 -17.31
C PHE A 66 -43.70 -22.40 -17.85
N LEU A 67 -43.85 -21.09 -17.95
CA LEU A 67 -42.81 -20.15 -18.38
C LEU A 67 -42.14 -19.50 -17.21
N ASN A 68 -42.90 -18.80 -16.36
CA ASN A 68 -42.43 -18.14 -15.15
C ASN A 68 -43.62 -17.85 -14.22
N SER A 69 -43.28 -17.40 -13.02
CA SER A 69 -44.25 -16.86 -12.06
C SER A 69 -43.73 -15.56 -11.46
N ARG A 70 -44.63 -14.67 -11.08
CA ARG A 70 -44.33 -13.44 -10.39
C ARG A 70 -45.35 -13.14 -9.30
N ILE A 71 -44.93 -12.39 -8.29
CA ILE A 71 -45.81 -11.85 -7.27
C ILE A 71 -46.28 -10.48 -7.76
N PRO A 72 -47.58 -10.24 -7.94
CA PRO A 72 -48.13 -8.97 -8.38
C PRO A 72 -48.05 -7.90 -7.27
N ALA A 73 -48.34 -6.66 -7.62
CA ALA A 73 -48.54 -5.59 -6.63
C ALA A 73 -49.64 -5.95 -5.62
N ARG A 74 -49.47 -5.54 -4.40
CA ARG A 74 -50.40 -5.78 -3.31
C ARG A 74 -51.38 -4.61 -3.19
N VAL A 75 -52.64 -4.87 -2.93
CA VAL A 75 -53.65 -3.86 -2.58
C VAL A 75 -54.16 -4.15 -1.19
N ILE A 76 -53.94 -3.22 -0.27
CA ILE A 76 -54.42 -3.28 1.11
C ILE A 76 -55.68 -2.41 1.20
N THR A 77 -56.79 -2.97 1.65
CA THR A 77 -58.06 -2.26 1.83
C THR A 77 -58.28 -1.99 3.30
N VAL A 78 -58.44 -0.72 3.63
CA VAL A 78 -58.68 -0.24 5.01
C VAL A 78 -60.12 0.26 5.08
N ARG A 79 -60.94 -0.43 5.88
CA ARG A 79 -62.30 -0.01 6.21
C ARG A 79 -62.31 0.79 7.49
N TYR A 80 -62.97 1.94 7.46
CA TYR A 80 -62.97 2.86 8.59
C TYR A 80 -64.36 3.37 8.96
N LEU A 81 -64.51 3.83 10.20
CA LEU A 81 -65.60 4.66 10.70
C LEU A 81 -65.09 6.08 10.90
N LEU A 82 -65.83 7.07 10.46
CA LEU A 82 -65.62 8.47 10.79
C LEU A 82 -66.88 9.01 11.40
N ALA A 83 -66.80 9.47 12.66
CA ALA A 83 -67.91 9.98 13.41
C ALA A 83 -67.59 11.36 13.99
N ALA A 84 -68.45 12.33 13.78
CA ALA A 84 -68.22 13.67 14.29
C ALA A 84 -69.49 14.29 14.92
N LYS A 85 -69.29 15.24 15.85
CA LYS A 85 -70.40 15.86 16.60
C LYS A 85 -71.18 16.88 15.78
N SER A 86 -70.64 17.38 14.67
CA SER A 86 -71.26 18.36 13.78
C SER A 86 -70.81 18.21 12.34
N ASN A 87 -71.57 18.75 11.39
CA ASN A 87 -71.21 18.79 9.98
C ASN A 87 -69.85 19.45 9.72
N TYR A 88 -69.57 20.53 10.46
CA TYR A 88 -68.27 21.22 10.34
C TYR A 88 -67.13 20.33 10.81
N ALA A 89 -67.20 19.75 12.01
CA ALA A 89 -66.22 18.83 12.54
C ALA A 89 -66.02 17.62 11.65
N PHE A 90 -67.09 17.11 11.03
CA PHE A 90 -67.00 16.01 10.06
C PHE A 90 -66.15 16.40 8.82
N ARG A 91 -66.38 17.61 8.27
CA ARG A 91 -65.62 18.09 7.13
C ARG A 91 -64.15 18.35 7.48
N GLU A 92 -63.87 18.89 8.66
CA GLU A 92 -62.47 19.05 9.12
C GLU A 92 -61.75 17.71 9.27
N ALA A 93 -62.38 16.72 9.91
CA ALA A 93 -61.83 15.41 10.08
C ALA A 93 -61.57 14.72 8.71
N PHE A 94 -62.52 14.88 7.77
CA PHE A 94 -62.37 14.35 6.42
C PHE A 94 -61.24 15.02 5.64
N ASN A 95 -61.08 16.32 5.74
CA ASN A 95 -59.98 17.06 5.13
C ASN A 95 -58.61 16.66 5.74
N GLN A 96 -58.58 16.41 7.06
CA GLN A 96 -57.41 15.96 7.76
C GLN A 96 -57.00 14.53 7.33
N LEU A 97 -57.99 13.62 7.23
CA LEU A 97 -57.78 12.28 6.70
C LEU A 97 -57.23 12.33 5.25
N SER A 98 -57.84 13.16 4.40
CA SER A 98 -57.39 13.34 3.02
C SER A 98 -55.95 13.83 2.96
N ARG A 99 -55.58 14.81 3.81
CA ARG A 99 -54.21 15.33 3.88
C ARG A 99 -53.20 14.25 4.28
N LEU A 100 -53.51 13.38 5.24
CA LEU A 100 -52.64 12.32 5.71
C LEU A 100 -52.47 11.20 4.66
N LEU A 101 -53.50 10.97 3.83
CA LEU A 101 -53.47 9.97 2.78
C LEU A 101 -52.90 10.48 1.45
N GLN A 102 -52.54 11.75 1.32
CA GLN A 102 -52.05 12.35 0.07
C GLN A 102 -50.62 11.99 -0.31
N PRO A 103 -49.64 11.85 0.61
CA PRO A 103 -48.30 11.48 0.25
C PRO A 103 -48.22 10.12 -0.44
N THR A 104 -47.26 9.98 -1.35
CA THR A 104 -47.03 8.76 -2.15
C THR A 104 -45.82 7.99 -1.64
N GLN A 105 -45.80 6.67 -1.83
CA GLN A 105 -44.68 5.79 -1.45
C GLN A 105 -44.27 5.97 0.02
N VAL A 106 -45.23 5.92 0.90
CA VAL A 106 -45.06 6.11 2.34
C VAL A 106 -45.07 4.79 3.10
N GLU A 107 -44.44 4.79 4.25
CA GLU A 107 -44.50 3.66 5.17
C GLU A 107 -45.88 3.55 5.80
N VAL A 108 -46.44 2.33 5.72
CA VAL A 108 -47.72 1.96 6.31
C VAL A 108 -47.49 0.83 7.30
N VAL A 109 -47.80 1.09 8.56
CA VAL A 109 -47.63 0.16 9.69
C VAL A 109 -49.00 -0.09 10.32
N PHE A 110 -49.21 -1.32 10.76
CA PHE A 110 -50.43 -1.73 11.48
C PHE A 110 -50.12 -2.03 12.94
N ALA A 111 -51.06 -1.76 13.84
CA ALA A 111 -50.82 -1.87 15.28
C ALA A 111 -50.63 -3.32 15.75
N ASP A 112 -51.21 -4.30 15.07
CA ASP A 112 -51.05 -5.73 15.32
C ASP A 112 -49.69 -6.30 14.83
N GLU A 113 -48.94 -5.53 13.99
CA GLU A 113 -47.59 -5.90 13.50
C GLU A 113 -46.68 -4.65 13.43
N PRO A 114 -46.37 -4.02 14.60
CA PRO A 114 -45.75 -2.69 14.66
C PRO A 114 -44.28 -2.69 14.27
N ASP A 115 -43.65 -3.86 14.20
CA ASP A 115 -42.26 -4.11 13.81
C ASP A 115 -42.05 -4.21 12.30
N LYS A 116 -43.16 -4.16 11.51
CA LYS A 116 -43.10 -4.24 10.04
C LYS A 116 -43.89 -3.12 9.38
N TYR A 117 -43.52 -2.82 8.13
CA TYR A 117 -44.19 -1.81 7.32
C TYR A 117 -44.30 -2.23 5.86
N PHE A 118 -45.32 -1.73 5.19
CA PHE A 118 -45.41 -1.74 3.72
C PHE A 118 -45.09 -0.37 3.16
N ILE A 119 -44.67 -0.31 1.88
CA ILE A 119 -44.53 0.95 1.15
C ILE A 119 -45.71 1.07 0.20
N GLY A 120 -46.56 2.08 0.41
CA GLY A 120 -47.78 2.21 -0.35
C GLY A 120 -48.19 3.64 -0.66
N THR A 121 -49.13 3.72 -1.57
CA THR A 121 -49.78 4.97 -2.00
C THR A 121 -51.28 4.75 -2.02
N LYS A 122 -52.08 5.68 -1.48
CA LYS A 122 -53.54 5.63 -1.59
C LYS A 122 -53.94 5.59 -3.08
N SER A 123 -54.74 4.63 -3.48
CA SER A 123 -55.24 4.48 -4.87
C SER A 123 -56.70 4.84 -5.02
N GLU A 124 -57.56 4.32 -4.18
CA GLU A 124 -59.01 4.46 -4.28
C GLU A 124 -59.55 4.86 -2.92
N ILE A 125 -60.69 5.54 -2.91
CA ILE A 125 -61.45 5.92 -1.70
C ILE A 125 -62.93 5.92 -2.08
N ASP A 126 -63.79 5.38 -1.21
CA ASP A 126 -65.21 5.44 -1.37
C ASP A 126 -65.76 6.85 -1.17
N ASN A 127 -66.82 7.17 -1.87
CA ASN A 127 -67.58 8.40 -1.63
C ASN A 127 -68.55 8.18 -0.44
N PRO A 128 -68.36 8.93 0.66
CA PRO A 128 -69.29 8.81 1.77
C PRO A 128 -70.70 9.29 1.40
N GLU A 129 -71.71 8.62 1.95
CA GLU A 129 -73.08 9.05 1.74
C GLU A 129 -73.33 10.46 2.26
N PRO A 130 -73.99 11.33 1.47
CA PRO A 130 -74.22 12.71 1.91
C PRO A 130 -75.28 12.80 3.02
N GLY A 131 -75.11 13.75 3.93
CA GLY A 131 -76.13 14.09 4.95
C GLY A 131 -75.97 13.41 6.31
N SER A 132 -74.90 12.65 6.53
CA SER A 132 -74.59 12.03 7.83
C SER A 132 -73.29 12.56 8.42
N ASN A 133 -73.24 12.70 9.76
CA ASN A 133 -72.02 13.00 10.53
C ASN A 133 -71.34 11.73 10.99
N ILE A 134 -71.83 10.57 10.61
CA ILE A 134 -71.28 9.25 10.86
C ILE A 134 -71.31 8.49 9.55
N THR A 135 -70.14 8.04 9.10
CA THR A 135 -70.01 7.26 7.88
C THR A 135 -69.01 6.14 8.06
N THR A 136 -69.23 5.04 7.36
CA THR A 136 -68.22 4.02 7.11
C THR A 136 -67.74 4.17 5.68
N GLY A 137 -66.46 4.03 5.46
CA GLY A 137 -65.87 4.08 4.12
C GLY A 137 -64.71 3.11 4.01
N GLU A 138 -64.18 3.01 2.79
CA GLU A 138 -62.99 2.23 2.49
C GLU A 138 -62.02 3.11 1.70
N PHE A 139 -60.72 2.89 1.95
CA PHE A 139 -59.71 3.37 1.06
C PHE A 139 -58.70 2.25 0.79
N LYS A 140 -58.13 2.26 -0.41
CA LYS A 140 -57.14 1.26 -0.85
C LYS A 140 -55.75 1.88 -0.87
N ILE A 141 -54.79 1.09 -0.40
CA ILE A 141 -53.36 1.40 -0.45
C ILE A 141 -52.76 0.44 -1.47
N TYR A 142 -52.23 1.00 -2.54
CA TYR A 142 -51.52 0.26 -3.58
C TYR A 142 -50.04 0.19 -3.22
N CYS A 143 -49.56 -1.02 -2.96
CA CYS A 143 -48.16 -1.33 -2.69
C CYS A 143 -47.56 -1.94 -3.99
N ALA A 144 -46.80 -1.13 -4.73
CA ALA A 144 -46.13 -1.57 -5.96
C ALA A 144 -45.12 -2.67 -5.67
N ASP A 145 -44.45 -2.55 -4.53
CA ASP A 145 -43.65 -3.59 -3.91
C ASP A 145 -44.54 -4.38 -2.94
N PRO A 146 -44.77 -5.68 -3.20
CA PRO A 146 -45.74 -6.48 -2.43
C PRO A 146 -45.22 -6.89 -1.05
N PHE A 147 -43.93 -6.67 -0.75
CA PHE A 147 -43.31 -7.14 0.48
C PHE A 147 -43.54 -6.19 1.64
N LYS A 148 -43.52 -6.75 2.85
CA LYS A 148 -43.38 -5.97 4.09
C LYS A 148 -41.99 -6.07 4.64
N TYR A 149 -41.48 -4.99 5.19
CA TYR A 149 -40.10 -4.81 5.67
C TYR A 149 -40.05 -4.63 7.17
N SER A 150 -39.00 -5.17 7.81
CA SER A 150 -38.70 -4.87 9.22
C SER A 150 -38.46 -3.37 9.41
N THR A 151 -38.99 -2.81 10.49
CA THR A 151 -38.70 -1.42 10.89
C THR A 151 -37.24 -1.24 11.34
N THR A 152 -36.56 -2.31 11.73
CA THR A 152 -35.17 -2.33 12.19
C THR A 152 -34.26 -3.04 11.18
N GLU A 153 -33.02 -2.63 11.13
CA GLU A 153 -31.96 -3.33 10.37
C GLU A 153 -31.21 -4.28 11.30
N LYS A 154 -30.95 -5.49 10.83
CA LYS A 154 -30.03 -6.42 11.47
C LYS A 154 -28.60 -6.12 11.04
N THR A 155 -27.66 -6.25 11.97
CA THR A 155 -26.25 -5.93 11.77
C THR A 155 -25.39 -7.14 12.12
N PHE A 156 -24.43 -7.48 11.25
CA PHE A 156 -23.53 -8.60 11.39
C PHE A 156 -22.09 -8.10 11.24
N GLN A 157 -21.16 -8.65 11.98
CA GLN A 157 -19.76 -8.27 11.96
C GLN A 157 -18.90 -9.41 11.41
N MET A 158 -17.81 -9.04 10.74
CA MET A 158 -16.81 -9.98 10.28
C MET A 158 -16.07 -10.59 11.47
N ASP A 159 -15.91 -11.89 11.46
CA ASP A 159 -15.14 -12.64 12.46
C ASP A 159 -13.61 -12.59 12.15
N SER A 160 -12.81 -13.23 13.01
CA SER A 160 -11.35 -13.30 12.86
C SER A 160 -10.89 -14.10 11.63
N THR A 161 -11.74 -14.97 11.08
CA THR A 161 -11.44 -15.76 9.88
C THR A 161 -11.66 -14.97 8.59
N GLY A 162 -12.40 -13.87 8.66
CA GLY A 162 -12.80 -13.07 7.51
C GLY A 162 -14.18 -13.48 6.96
N THR A 163 -15.01 -14.07 7.81
CA THR A 163 -16.34 -14.56 7.44
C THR A 163 -17.41 -13.73 8.16
N ILE A 164 -18.53 -13.51 7.49
CA ILE A 164 -19.78 -12.97 8.07
C ILE A 164 -20.89 -13.97 7.79
N THR A 165 -21.58 -14.41 8.83
CA THR A 165 -22.82 -15.18 8.70
C THR A 165 -23.98 -14.22 8.79
N VAL A 166 -24.70 -14.03 7.68
CA VAL A 166 -25.88 -13.17 7.56
C VAL A 166 -27.12 -14.03 7.74
N GLU A 167 -27.87 -13.82 8.83
CA GLU A 167 -29.11 -14.52 9.12
C GLU A 167 -30.30 -13.68 8.66
N ASN A 168 -31.06 -14.19 7.66
CA ASN A 168 -32.30 -13.61 7.16
C ASN A 168 -33.49 -14.47 7.62
N THR A 169 -34.23 -14.02 8.63
CA THR A 169 -35.44 -14.70 9.11
C THR A 169 -36.68 -14.32 8.31
N GLY A 170 -36.53 -13.43 7.31
CA GLY A 170 -37.57 -13.11 6.35
C GLY A 170 -37.94 -14.28 5.43
N SER A 171 -38.99 -14.11 4.65
CA SER A 171 -39.44 -15.13 3.68
C SER A 171 -38.92 -14.92 2.26
N VAL A 172 -38.16 -13.82 2.02
CA VAL A 172 -37.65 -13.45 0.69
C VAL A 172 -36.21 -13.03 0.72
N PRO A 173 -35.45 -13.18 -0.39
CA PRO A 173 -34.08 -12.72 -0.49
C PRO A 173 -33.97 -11.21 -0.39
N VAL A 174 -33.06 -10.70 0.47
CA VAL A 174 -32.86 -9.27 0.72
C VAL A 174 -31.45 -8.82 0.36
N PRO A 175 -31.29 -7.59 -0.17
CA PRO A 175 -29.97 -7.04 -0.46
C PRO A 175 -29.18 -6.82 0.82
N ILE A 176 -27.85 -7.03 0.72
CA ILE A 176 -26.91 -6.79 1.81
C ILE A 176 -26.20 -5.47 1.54
N ARG A 177 -26.07 -4.66 2.58
CA ARG A 177 -25.24 -3.44 2.58
C ARG A 177 -24.01 -3.67 3.43
N TYR A 178 -22.83 -3.44 2.87
CA TYR A 178 -21.56 -3.59 3.57
C TYR A 178 -20.96 -2.22 3.85
N GLU A 179 -20.45 -2.06 5.07
CA GLU A 179 -19.62 -0.94 5.50
C GLU A 179 -18.24 -1.49 5.90
N ILE A 180 -17.17 -1.06 5.19
CA ILE A 180 -15.81 -1.54 5.38
C ILE A 180 -14.95 -0.35 5.80
N THR A 181 -14.35 -0.43 7.00
CA THR A 181 -13.40 0.57 7.48
C THR A 181 -12.00 -0.03 7.44
N HIS A 182 -11.10 0.58 6.68
CA HIS A 182 -9.73 0.10 6.51
C HIS A 182 -8.87 0.45 7.72
N ASN A 183 -8.29 -0.57 8.36
CA ASN A 183 -7.34 -0.42 9.47
C ASN A 183 -5.89 -0.31 8.98
N HIS A 184 -5.65 -0.67 7.73
CA HIS A 184 -4.40 -0.56 6.98
C HIS A 184 -4.71 -0.26 5.52
N GLU A 185 -3.72 0.12 4.73
CA GLU A 185 -3.86 0.27 3.28
C GLU A 185 -4.29 -1.03 2.63
N ASN A 186 -5.06 -0.91 1.55
CA ASN A 186 -5.61 -2.05 0.83
C ASN A 186 -5.84 -1.70 -0.65
N GLY A 187 -5.61 -2.63 -1.54
CA GLY A 187 -5.83 -2.45 -2.98
C GLY A 187 -7.04 -3.22 -3.51
N TYR A 188 -7.57 -4.18 -2.74
CA TYR A 188 -8.59 -5.12 -3.21
C TYR A 188 -9.57 -5.50 -2.11
N VAL A 189 -10.84 -5.59 -2.47
CA VAL A 189 -11.92 -6.15 -1.66
C VAL A 189 -12.69 -7.19 -2.47
N GLY A 190 -12.68 -8.43 -2.02
CA GLY A 190 -13.50 -9.52 -2.54
C GLY A 190 -14.55 -9.91 -1.51
N ILE A 191 -15.79 -10.12 -1.95
CA ILE A 191 -16.94 -10.54 -1.13
C ILE A 191 -17.60 -11.71 -1.86
N ALA A 192 -17.51 -12.91 -1.30
CA ALA A 192 -17.97 -14.13 -1.96
C ALA A 192 -18.93 -14.91 -1.08
N SER A 193 -19.97 -15.46 -1.71
CA SER A 193 -20.90 -16.44 -1.15
C SER A 193 -21.19 -17.52 -2.18
N GLU A 194 -21.95 -18.52 -1.82
CA GLU A 194 -22.45 -19.53 -2.78
C GLU A 194 -23.37 -18.93 -3.88
N HIS A 195 -23.94 -17.75 -3.63
CA HIS A 195 -24.88 -17.08 -4.54
C HIS A 195 -24.19 -16.12 -5.53
N GLY A 196 -22.94 -15.75 -5.29
CA GLY A 196 -22.20 -14.84 -6.15
C GLY A 196 -20.89 -14.35 -5.55
N ALA A 197 -20.19 -13.52 -6.32
CA ALA A 197 -18.98 -12.86 -5.87
C ALA A 197 -18.91 -11.41 -6.39
N MET A 198 -18.61 -10.50 -5.52
CA MET A 198 -18.39 -9.08 -5.82
C MET A 198 -16.92 -8.73 -5.57
N GLU A 199 -16.31 -8.02 -6.49
CA GLU A 199 -14.89 -7.68 -6.43
C GLU A 199 -14.66 -6.22 -6.79
N PHE A 200 -13.86 -5.54 -5.97
CA PHE A 200 -13.56 -4.12 -6.10
C PHE A 200 -12.07 -3.85 -5.95
N GLY A 201 -11.55 -2.88 -6.70
CA GLY A 201 -10.15 -2.49 -6.67
C GLY A 201 -9.29 -3.25 -7.68
N LYS A 202 -8.12 -3.70 -7.26
CA LYS A 202 -7.17 -4.44 -8.10
C LYS A 202 -6.60 -5.62 -7.33
N ARG A 203 -6.84 -6.85 -7.80
CA ARG A 203 -6.43 -8.10 -7.12
C ARG A 203 -4.93 -8.17 -6.80
N GLU A 204 -4.10 -7.66 -7.70
CA GLU A 204 -2.63 -7.71 -7.62
C GLU A 204 -2.04 -6.29 -7.46
N GLU A 205 -2.66 -5.46 -6.65
CA GLU A 205 -2.07 -4.17 -6.31
C GLU A 205 -0.85 -4.40 -5.41
N ALA A 206 0.27 -3.81 -5.77
CA ALA A 206 1.50 -3.95 -5.00
C ALA A 206 1.51 -2.92 -3.86
N ASP A 207 1.90 -3.37 -2.66
CA ASP A 207 2.14 -2.53 -1.49
C ASP A 207 3.29 -1.55 -1.70
N GLY A 208 4.30 -1.98 -2.48
CA GLY A 208 5.45 -1.15 -2.79
C GLY A 208 6.24 -1.66 -3.99
N VAL A 209 7.25 -0.91 -4.34
CA VAL A 209 8.15 -1.24 -5.42
C VAL A 209 9.58 -1.39 -4.93
N THR A 210 10.27 -2.42 -5.42
CA THR A 210 11.71 -2.56 -5.23
C THR A 210 12.46 -1.86 -6.35
N TYR A 211 13.55 -1.19 -6.00
CA TYR A 211 14.45 -0.54 -6.95
C TYR A 211 15.90 -0.70 -6.53
N GLN A 212 16.83 -0.47 -7.46
CA GLN A 212 18.26 -0.54 -7.20
C GLN A 212 18.82 0.87 -6.99
N GLN A 213 19.61 1.03 -5.93
CA GLN A 213 20.25 2.30 -5.59
C GLN A 213 21.73 2.11 -5.27
N MET A 214 22.55 3.14 -5.53
CA MET A 214 23.90 3.23 -5.04
C MET A 214 23.87 3.73 -3.58
N GLU A 215 24.57 3.04 -2.68
CA GLU A 215 24.67 3.40 -1.27
C GLU A 215 26.08 3.80 -0.88
N HIS A 216 26.22 4.93 -0.22
CA HIS A 216 27.50 5.44 0.28
C HIS A 216 27.85 4.72 1.59
N LEU A 217 28.85 3.85 1.57
CA LEU A 217 29.22 3.02 2.72
C LEU A 217 30.38 3.59 3.53
N LEU A 218 31.34 4.25 2.88
CA LEU A 218 32.52 4.78 3.54
C LEU A 218 32.83 6.17 3.02
N SER A 219 32.94 7.14 3.94
CA SER A 219 33.39 8.50 3.64
C SER A 219 34.51 8.89 4.57
N ILE A 220 35.65 9.22 4.01
CA ILE A 220 36.81 9.71 4.74
C ILE A 220 37.25 11.00 4.10
N SER A 221 36.96 12.11 4.76
CA SER A 221 37.43 13.45 4.44
C SER A 221 38.54 13.91 5.40
N ASP A 222 38.79 13.15 6.46
CA ASP A 222 39.81 13.38 7.44
C ASP A 222 40.35 12.03 7.92
N PHE A 223 41.61 11.77 7.61
CA PHE A 223 42.28 10.53 7.97
C PHE A 223 42.89 10.52 9.37
N VAL A 224 42.72 11.60 10.18
CA VAL A 224 43.39 11.76 11.48
C VAL A 224 42.99 10.64 12.47
N SER A 225 41.75 10.22 12.47
CA SER A 225 41.25 9.27 13.49
C SER A 225 41.45 7.79 13.16
N ALA A 226 41.87 7.45 11.94
CA ALA A 226 42.02 6.04 11.55
C ALA A 226 43.42 5.51 11.95
N PRO A 227 43.54 4.33 12.58
CA PRO A 227 44.79 3.79 13.08
C PRO A 227 45.73 3.40 11.94
N ASN A 228 47.05 3.49 12.19
CA ASN A 228 48.05 2.90 11.31
C ASN A 228 48.02 1.38 11.43
N ASP A 229 48.11 0.70 10.29
CA ASP A 229 48.32 -0.74 10.22
C ASP A 229 49.80 -1.01 9.97
N THR A 230 50.50 -1.31 11.05
CA THR A 230 51.96 -1.57 10.98
C THR A 230 52.32 -3.05 10.99
N THR A 231 51.31 -3.94 11.04
CA THR A 231 51.49 -5.39 11.18
C THR A 231 51.11 -6.16 9.93
N GLY A 232 50.21 -5.59 9.09
CA GLY A 232 49.72 -6.21 7.85
C GLY A 232 50.76 -6.12 6.72
N LYS A 233 50.48 -6.86 5.64
CA LYS A 233 51.22 -6.78 4.37
C LYS A 233 50.49 -5.83 3.42
N ASP A 234 51.24 -5.10 2.62
CA ASP A 234 50.72 -4.39 1.46
C ASP A 234 50.23 -5.43 0.41
N ALA A 235 48.94 -5.39 0.11
CA ALA A 235 48.34 -6.39 -0.78
C ALA A 235 48.77 -6.24 -2.25
N MET A 236 49.16 -5.04 -2.64
CA MET A 236 49.65 -4.74 -3.98
C MET A 236 51.18 -5.00 -4.09
N HIS A 237 51.94 -4.59 -3.05
CA HIS A 237 53.39 -4.69 -3.00
C HIS A 237 53.84 -5.47 -1.77
N PRO A 238 53.74 -6.81 -1.75
CA PRO A 238 53.96 -7.62 -0.54
C PRO A 238 55.43 -7.62 -0.05
N LEU A 239 56.36 -7.22 -0.89
CA LEU A 239 57.78 -7.06 -0.54
C LEU A 239 58.16 -5.69 0.04
N TYR A 240 57.19 -4.74 0.06
CA TYR A 240 57.47 -3.39 0.62
C TYR A 240 57.22 -3.35 2.13
N GLY A 241 58.01 -2.53 2.83
CA GLY A 241 57.87 -2.38 4.25
C GLY A 241 56.65 -1.52 4.63
N THR A 242 55.94 -1.95 5.65
CA THR A 242 54.72 -1.30 6.15
C THR A 242 54.82 -0.88 7.62
N LYS A 243 56.00 -1.04 8.23
CA LYS A 243 56.26 -0.73 9.66
C LYS A 243 56.61 0.73 9.93
N GLY A 244 56.54 1.62 8.94
CA GLY A 244 56.53 3.05 9.11
C GLY A 244 55.20 3.56 9.63
N THR A 245 55.03 4.88 9.66
CA THR A 245 53.78 5.51 10.08
C THR A 245 53.22 6.42 9.00
N LEU A 246 51.91 6.61 9.03
CA LEU A 246 51.24 7.70 8.33
C LEU A 246 51.03 8.86 9.29
N THR A 247 51.02 10.07 8.75
CA THR A 247 50.72 11.28 9.46
C THR A 247 49.85 12.20 8.62
N THR A 248 49.35 13.27 9.19
CA THR A 248 48.59 14.27 8.42
C THR A 248 49.48 15.48 8.13
N LYS A 249 49.31 16.08 6.95
CA LYS A 249 49.97 17.31 6.52
C LYS A 249 48.98 18.22 5.82
N SER A 250 48.88 19.46 6.26
CA SER A 250 48.05 20.46 5.58
C SER A 250 48.82 21.08 4.41
N TRP A 251 48.12 21.18 3.27
CA TRP A 251 48.63 21.81 2.06
C TRP A 251 47.46 22.42 1.27
N ALA A 252 47.62 23.69 0.83
CA ALA A 252 46.63 24.40 0.02
C ALA A 252 45.18 24.34 0.57
N GLY A 253 45.02 24.45 1.90
CA GLY A 253 43.72 24.45 2.57
C GLY A 253 43.09 23.04 2.77
N ARG A 254 43.80 21.96 2.39
CA ARG A 254 43.38 20.58 2.60
C ARG A 254 44.32 19.86 3.57
N THR A 255 43.81 18.81 4.23
CA THR A 255 44.59 17.94 5.11
C THR A 255 44.73 16.57 4.48
N TYR A 256 45.97 16.18 4.21
CA TYR A 256 46.32 14.94 3.54
C TYR A 256 46.86 13.91 4.52
N LEU A 257 46.42 12.66 4.44
CA LEU A 257 47.11 11.52 5.02
C LEU A 257 48.35 11.22 4.15
N THR A 258 49.54 11.33 4.72
CA THR A 258 50.81 11.20 4.03
C THR A 258 51.81 10.37 4.83
N LEU A 259 52.97 10.10 4.25
CA LEU A 259 54.08 9.44 4.93
C LEU A 259 54.52 10.21 6.18
N GLY A 260 54.52 9.54 7.33
CA GLY A 260 55.07 10.02 8.61
C GLY A 260 56.54 9.57 8.79
N THR A 261 56.73 8.33 9.19
CA THR A 261 58.06 7.72 9.29
C THR A 261 58.25 6.60 8.29
N VAL A 262 59.45 6.42 7.78
CA VAL A 262 59.77 5.38 6.82
C VAL A 262 59.81 4.00 7.48
N GLY A 263 60.18 3.91 8.74
CA GLY A 263 60.39 2.65 9.45
C GLY A 263 61.68 1.95 9.04
N THR A 264 61.80 0.68 9.40
CA THR A 264 62.94 -0.15 9.00
C THR A 264 62.89 -0.46 7.52
N LEU A 265 64.00 -0.25 6.81
CA LEU A 265 64.10 -0.46 5.37
C LEU A 265 63.93 -1.95 5.06
N VAL A 266 62.89 -2.31 4.27
CA VAL A 266 62.62 -3.64 3.76
C VAL A 266 62.22 -3.51 2.29
N GLY A 267 62.90 -4.23 1.38
CA GLY A 267 62.64 -4.10 -0.04
C GLY A 267 62.98 -2.73 -0.63
N ALA A 268 62.31 -2.34 -1.69
CA ALA A 268 62.58 -1.14 -2.46
C ALA A 268 61.86 0.10 -1.91
N ALA A 269 60.72 -0.07 -1.22
CA ALA A 269 59.92 1.02 -0.61
C ALA A 269 59.49 0.67 0.81
N ASN A 270 59.41 1.70 1.67
CA ASN A 270 59.04 1.55 3.08
C ASN A 270 58.22 2.75 3.52
N GLY A 271 57.26 2.51 4.38
CA GLY A 271 56.42 3.58 4.91
C GLY A 271 55.26 3.08 5.74
N GLY A 272 54.20 3.86 5.76
CA GLY A 272 52.96 3.55 6.46
C GLY A 272 51.85 3.02 5.53
N MET A 273 50.96 2.25 6.12
CA MET A 273 49.81 1.70 5.48
C MET A 273 48.60 1.77 6.42
N ARG A 274 47.42 1.83 5.86
CA ARG A 274 46.15 1.78 6.61
C ARG A 274 45.12 0.94 5.89
N THR A 275 44.51 0.02 6.62
CA THR A 275 43.46 -0.83 6.10
C THR A 275 42.12 -0.44 6.73
N LEU A 276 41.14 -0.17 5.90
CA LEU A 276 39.79 0.25 6.27
C LEU A 276 38.79 -0.85 5.92
N THR A 277 37.93 -1.18 6.88
CA THR A 277 36.84 -2.12 6.61
C THR A 277 35.65 -1.38 6.00
N ILE A 278 35.10 -1.90 4.91
CA ILE A 278 33.86 -1.41 4.30
C ILE A 278 32.68 -1.91 5.12
N PRO A 279 31.82 -1.03 5.66
CA PRO A 279 30.65 -1.43 6.42
C PRO A 279 29.64 -2.25 5.58
N ALA A 280 28.72 -2.96 6.26
CA ALA A 280 27.57 -3.55 5.62
C ALA A 280 26.63 -2.46 5.08
N ASP A 281 25.85 -2.81 4.05
CA ASP A 281 24.82 -1.93 3.52
C ASP A 281 23.60 -1.83 4.47
N SER A 282 22.63 -1.01 4.11
CA SER A 282 21.41 -0.81 4.91
C SER A 282 20.53 -2.07 5.06
N ASN A 283 20.77 -3.11 4.24
CA ASN A 283 20.13 -4.42 4.37
C ASN A 283 20.95 -5.39 5.23
N GLY A 284 22.04 -4.91 5.86
CA GLY A 284 22.93 -5.74 6.69
C GLY A 284 23.86 -6.65 5.88
N GLN A 285 23.99 -6.47 4.55
CA GLN A 285 24.80 -7.32 3.69
C GLN A 285 26.23 -6.78 3.59
N SER A 286 27.19 -7.54 4.11
CA SER A 286 28.62 -7.29 3.96
C SER A 286 29.12 -7.75 2.58
N GLY A 287 30.18 -7.08 2.10
CA GLY A 287 30.76 -7.38 0.79
C GLY A 287 30.03 -6.67 -0.36
N CYS A 288 30.82 -6.15 -1.31
CA CYS A 288 30.33 -5.38 -2.44
C CYS A 288 30.80 -6.00 -3.75
N LEU A 289 29.88 -6.63 -4.49
CA LEU A 289 30.20 -7.18 -5.80
C LEU A 289 30.41 -6.08 -6.84
N ASN A 290 29.51 -5.09 -6.84
CA ASN A 290 29.56 -3.92 -7.70
C ASN A 290 29.75 -2.69 -6.83
N TRP A 291 30.71 -1.85 -7.19
CA TRP A 291 31.08 -0.72 -6.36
C TRP A 291 31.74 0.41 -7.15
N TYR A 292 31.77 1.58 -6.55
CA TYR A 292 32.46 2.77 -7.02
C TYR A 292 33.27 3.37 -5.89
N LEU A 293 34.55 3.64 -6.17
CA LEU A 293 35.47 4.36 -5.29
C LEU A 293 35.85 5.67 -5.94
N TYR A 294 35.69 6.75 -5.17
CA TYR A 294 36.19 8.08 -5.51
C TYR A 294 37.23 8.48 -4.52
N GLY A 295 38.35 9.08 -5.01
CA GLY A 295 39.40 9.62 -4.18
C GLY A 295 39.88 10.96 -4.69
N HIS A 296 40.47 11.70 -3.76
CA HIS A 296 41.26 12.90 -4.06
C HIS A 296 42.61 12.79 -3.36
N LEU A 297 43.67 13.15 -4.06
CA LEU A 297 45.03 12.98 -3.61
C LEU A 297 45.98 14.07 -4.16
N ILE A 298 47.16 14.16 -3.58
CA ILE A 298 48.25 14.99 -4.10
C ILE A 298 49.52 14.17 -4.23
N MET A 299 50.28 14.37 -5.30
CA MET A 299 51.64 13.85 -5.45
C MET A 299 52.53 14.90 -6.09
N TRP A 300 53.40 15.50 -5.28
CA TRP A 300 54.24 16.64 -5.70
C TRP A 300 55.65 16.57 -5.15
N ALA A 301 56.60 16.84 -6.04
CA ALA A 301 58.01 17.04 -5.75
C ALA A 301 58.37 18.53 -5.86
N ASN A 302 58.92 19.14 -4.79
CA ASN A 302 59.40 20.52 -4.83
C ASN A 302 60.86 20.63 -5.27
N VAL A 303 61.56 19.49 -5.30
CA VAL A 303 62.96 19.41 -5.76
C VAL A 303 63.08 18.17 -6.67
N MET A 304 63.82 18.33 -7.77
CA MET A 304 64.09 17.25 -8.71
C MET A 304 64.80 16.07 -8.03
N GLY A 305 64.40 14.85 -8.38
CA GLY A 305 64.98 13.63 -7.83
C GLY A 305 64.40 13.16 -6.48
N GLN A 306 63.41 13.85 -5.93
CA GLN A 306 62.63 13.31 -4.83
C GLN A 306 61.83 12.07 -5.30
N THR A 307 61.71 11.06 -4.43
CA THR A 307 61.09 9.80 -4.72
C THR A 307 60.01 9.42 -3.71
N GLY A 308 59.06 8.58 -4.11
CA GLY A 308 57.99 8.08 -3.25
C GLY A 308 57.05 7.16 -4.00
N GLU A 309 56.18 6.53 -3.25
CA GLU A 309 55.16 5.62 -3.78
C GLU A 309 53.90 5.77 -2.92
N MET A 310 52.76 5.68 -3.55
CA MET A 310 51.46 5.60 -2.88
C MET A 310 50.50 4.66 -3.64
N SER A 311 49.61 4.02 -2.92
CA SER A 311 48.66 3.10 -3.54
C SER A 311 47.31 3.11 -2.84
N ILE A 312 46.27 2.76 -3.63
CA ILE A 312 44.95 2.38 -3.14
C ILE A 312 44.70 0.96 -3.64
N SER A 313 44.34 0.06 -2.73
CA SER A 313 44.00 -1.32 -3.04
C SER A 313 42.59 -1.65 -2.51
N VAL A 314 41.71 -2.16 -3.35
CA VAL A 314 40.40 -2.69 -2.95
C VAL A 314 40.54 -4.21 -2.80
N LEU A 315 40.19 -4.71 -1.61
CA LEU A 315 40.47 -6.08 -1.19
C LEU A 315 39.20 -6.84 -0.82
N THR A 316 39.27 -8.15 -0.96
CA THR A 316 38.30 -9.08 -0.36
C THR A 316 38.48 -9.17 1.17
N ALA A 317 37.55 -9.87 1.85
CA ALA A 317 37.62 -10.08 3.29
C ALA A 317 38.90 -10.80 3.75
N ASP A 318 39.43 -11.70 2.92
CA ASP A 318 40.68 -12.46 3.12
C ASP A 318 41.93 -11.74 2.59
N ASN A 319 41.85 -10.42 2.35
CA ASN A 319 42.93 -9.54 1.90
C ASN A 319 43.48 -9.84 0.48
N LYS A 320 42.68 -10.45 -0.37
CA LYS A 320 43.03 -10.65 -1.77
C LYS A 320 42.79 -9.36 -2.55
N LEU A 321 43.77 -8.92 -3.34
CA LEU A 321 43.62 -7.74 -4.19
C LEU A 321 42.54 -8.01 -5.27
N ILE A 322 41.57 -7.10 -5.39
CA ILE A 322 40.59 -7.08 -6.48
C ILE A 322 41.06 -6.14 -7.59
N ALA A 323 41.29 -4.90 -7.23
CA ALA A 323 41.77 -3.86 -8.12
C ALA A 323 42.45 -2.74 -7.29
N GLY A 324 43.25 -1.91 -7.93
CA GLY A 324 43.91 -0.81 -7.25
C GLY A 324 44.52 0.19 -8.20
N LEU A 325 45.04 1.24 -7.60
CA LEU A 325 45.72 2.37 -8.21
C LEU A 325 47.08 2.52 -7.57
N ASN A 326 48.14 2.63 -8.38
CA ASN A 326 49.51 2.81 -7.90
C ASN A 326 50.14 4.05 -8.51
N TRP A 327 50.80 4.83 -7.69
CA TRP A 327 51.61 5.97 -8.09
C TRP A 327 53.04 5.75 -7.63
N SER A 328 53.98 5.68 -8.56
CA SER A 328 55.37 5.44 -8.26
C SER A 328 56.26 6.51 -8.87
N LYS A 329 57.05 7.18 -8.02
CA LYS A 329 58.11 8.11 -8.41
C LYS A 329 59.43 7.52 -8.00
N THR A 330 60.07 6.84 -8.95
CA THR A 330 61.34 6.13 -8.75
C THR A 330 62.53 6.81 -9.42
N ASP A 331 62.30 7.82 -10.26
CA ASP A 331 63.31 8.63 -10.93
C ASP A 331 64.07 9.50 -9.94
N MET A 332 65.35 9.22 -9.72
CA MET A 332 66.24 9.90 -8.78
C MET A 332 66.95 11.10 -9.40
N SER A 333 66.82 11.33 -10.70
CA SER A 333 67.48 12.42 -11.44
C SER A 333 66.52 13.43 -12.05
N GLY A 334 65.28 13.06 -12.25
CA GLY A 334 64.23 13.88 -12.85
C GLY A 334 62.96 13.92 -12.02
N ASN A 335 61.83 14.27 -12.67
CA ASN A 335 60.49 14.37 -12.07
C ASN A 335 59.50 13.36 -12.60
N THR A 336 59.92 12.39 -13.45
CA THR A 336 59.01 11.43 -14.04
C THR A 336 58.48 10.43 -13.02
N ALA A 337 57.19 10.29 -12.99
CA ALA A 337 56.45 9.32 -12.19
C ALA A 337 55.49 8.52 -13.07
N TYR A 338 54.99 7.41 -12.55
CA TYR A 338 54.05 6.53 -13.23
C TYR A 338 52.80 6.36 -12.41
N TYR A 339 51.70 6.26 -13.13
CA TYR A 339 50.38 5.92 -12.60
C TYR A 339 49.88 4.66 -13.25
N ASP A 340 49.65 3.63 -12.43
CA ASP A 340 49.34 2.28 -12.91
C ASP A 340 47.91 1.88 -12.51
N PHE A 341 47.15 1.36 -13.48
CA PHE A 341 45.88 0.64 -13.27
C PHE A 341 46.19 -0.81 -12.95
N VAL A 342 45.92 -1.21 -11.72
CA VAL A 342 46.27 -2.53 -11.21
C VAL A 342 45.02 -3.38 -10.96
N VAL A 343 45.06 -4.64 -11.32
CA VAL A 343 43.96 -5.59 -11.09
C VAL A 343 44.51 -6.88 -10.51
N TYR A 344 43.63 -7.68 -9.94
CA TYR A 344 43.95 -9.05 -9.50
C TYR A 344 44.73 -9.85 -10.56
N ASN A 345 45.78 -10.51 -10.10
CA ASN A 345 46.58 -11.43 -10.89
C ASN A 345 46.47 -12.84 -10.27
N PRO A 346 45.85 -13.82 -10.95
CA PRO A 346 45.74 -15.18 -10.41
C PRO A 346 47.08 -15.87 -10.22
N TYR A 347 48.13 -15.39 -10.91
CA TYR A 347 49.49 -15.95 -10.86
C TYR A 347 50.42 -15.11 -9.95
N GLY A 348 49.95 -13.98 -9.41
CA GLY A 348 50.73 -13.13 -8.55
C GLY A 348 50.95 -13.73 -7.16
N THR A 349 52.20 -13.68 -6.69
CA THR A 349 52.64 -14.25 -5.42
C THR A 349 53.18 -13.17 -4.47
N ASP A 350 53.36 -13.52 -3.21
CA ASP A 350 53.99 -12.62 -2.22
C ASP A 350 55.51 -12.40 -2.46
N ASN A 351 56.11 -13.07 -3.42
CA ASN A 351 57.48 -12.89 -3.85
C ASN A 351 57.62 -11.92 -5.04
N ASP A 352 56.52 -11.42 -5.57
CA ASP A 352 56.52 -10.47 -6.67
C ASP A 352 56.63 -9.03 -6.14
N PRO A 353 57.41 -8.16 -6.79
CA PRO A 353 57.47 -6.72 -6.42
C PRO A 353 56.10 -6.05 -6.49
N MET A 354 55.26 -6.46 -7.43
CA MET A 354 53.85 -6.07 -7.55
C MET A 354 53.04 -7.36 -7.79
N LYS A 355 52.18 -7.68 -6.84
CA LYS A 355 51.32 -8.91 -6.89
C LYS A 355 50.20 -8.79 -7.89
N GLY A 356 49.69 -7.56 -8.16
CA GLY A 356 48.66 -7.29 -9.15
C GLY A 356 49.22 -7.25 -10.57
N LYS A 357 48.29 -7.42 -11.55
CA LYS A 357 48.61 -7.23 -12.98
C LYS A 357 48.35 -5.78 -13.36
N VAL A 358 49.35 -5.12 -13.97
CA VAL A 358 49.20 -3.77 -14.53
C VAL A 358 48.47 -3.89 -15.85
N LEU A 359 47.31 -3.24 -15.96
CA LEU A 359 46.50 -3.17 -17.18
C LEU A 359 46.96 -2.04 -18.10
N LYS A 360 47.33 -0.92 -17.51
CA LYS A 360 47.81 0.27 -18.21
C LYS A 360 48.63 1.13 -17.27
N SER A 361 49.66 1.78 -17.83
CA SER A 361 50.52 2.71 -17.12
C SER A 361 50.63 4.04 -17.87
N PHE A 362 50.69 5.14 -17.12
CA PHE A 362 50.83 6.49 -17.66
C PHE A 362 52.00 7.18 -16.97
N ALA A 363 52.87 7.80 -17.79
CA ALA A 363 53.92 8.66 -17.28
C ALA A 363 53.41 10.09 -17.11
N TYR A 364 53.82 10.75 -16.04
CA TYR A 364 53.53 12.17 -15.74
C TYR A 364 54.72 12.81 -15.00
N GLN A 365 54.70 14.14 -14.84
CA GLN A 365 55.72 14.85 -14.09
C GLN A 365 55.18 15.26 -12.73
N THR A 366 55.95 15.08 -11.66
CA THR A 366 55.55 15.43 -10.28
C THR A 366 55.80 16.90 -9.91
N ASN A 367 55.81 17.80 -10.90
CA ASN A 367 56.01 19.26 -10.69
C ASN A 367 54.69 19.97 -10.34
N HIS A 368 54.70 21.31 -10.32
CA HIS A 368 53.56 22.18 -9.97
C HIS A 368 52.73 22.62 -11.18
N LEU A 369 52.99 22.12 -12.37
CA LEU A 369 52.26 22.46 -13.58
C LEU A 369 51.09 21.49 -13.81
N HIS A 370 49.86 21.99 -13.77
CA HIS A 370 48.68 21.17 -14.00
C HIS A 370 48.64 20.48 -15.39
N SER A 371 49.30 21.09 -16.39
CA SER A 371 49.45 20.49 -17.71
C SER A 371 50.34 19.25 -17.74
N GLU A 372 51.11 18.99 -16.67
CA GLU A 372 52.05 17.88 -16.57
C GLU A 372 51.78 16.98 -15.37
N ASN A 373 51.09 17.51 -14.33
CA ASN A 373 50.79 16.81 -13.09
C ASN A 373 49.27 16.85 -12.79
N PRO A 374 48.56 15.80 -13.07
CA PRO A 374 47.13 15.75 -12.80
C PRO A 374 46.77 15.71 -11.31
N TRP A 375 47.72 15.51 -10.41
CA TRP A 375 47.53 15.43 -8.95
C TRP A 375 48.21 16.57 -8.20
N TYR A 376 48.28 17.75 -8.79
CA TYR A 376 48.75 18.96 -8.10
C TYR A 376 47.57 19.93 -7.84
N GLY A 377 47.46 20.40 -6.61
CA GLY A 377 46.41 21.34 -6.21
C GLY A 377 45.02 20.69 -6.15
N ASP A 378 44.03 21.34 -6.73
CA ASP A 378 42.60 20.90 -6.67
C ASP A 378 42.23 19.85 -7.70
N TRP A 379 43.17 19.34 -8.53
CA TRP A 379 42.90 18.42 -9.65
C TRP A 379 43.04 16.94 -9.32
N GLY A 380 43.44 16.59 -8.12
CA GLY A 380 43.85 15.24 -7.72
C GLY A 380 42.77 14.15 -7.68
N HIS A 381 41.79 14.16 -8.60
CA HIS A 381 40.68 13.23 -8.61
C HIS A 381 41.07 11.86 -9.20
N VAL A 382 40.54 10.80 -8.58
CA VAL A 382 40.63 9.43 -9.09
C VAL A 382 39.32 8.73 -8.89
N ASP A 383 38.99 7.90 -9.89
CA ASP A 383 37.78 7.04 -9.87
C ASP A 383 38.18 5.61 -10.21
N LEU A 384 37.55 4.67 -9.52
CA LEU A 384 37.66 3.25 -9.76
C LEU A 384 36.30 2.60 -9.59
N LYS A 385 35.77 1.97 -10.65
CA LYS A 385 34.44 1.37 -10.66
C LYS A 385 34.49 -0.08 -11.11
N LYS A 386 33.82 -0.98 -10.38
CA LYS A 386 33.67 -2.38 -10.75
C LYS A 386 32.21 -2.74 -10.95
N GLU A 387 31.90 -3.38 -12.07
CA GLU A 387 30.58 -3.92 -12.44
C GLU A 387 30.75 -5.35 -13.00
N GLY A 388 30.59 -6.34 -12.15
CA GLY A 388 30.89 -7.73 -12.50
C GLY A 388 32.34 -7.90 -12.93
N ALA A 389 32.59 -8.32 -14.17
CA ALA A 389 33.91 -8.48 -14.78
C ALA A 389 34.50 -7.16 -15.31
N LYS A 390 33.68 -6.10 -15.42
CA LYS A 390 34.15 -4.79 -15.91
C LYS A 390 34.79 -4.01 -14.80
N ILE A 391 35.99 -3.44 -15.08
CA ILE A 391 36.69 -2.52 -14.22
C ILE A 391 37.02 -1.25 -14.99
N THR A 392 36.66 -0.09 -14.44
CA THR A 392 36.83 1.21 -15.06
C THR A 392 37.68 2.09 -14.18
N TYR A 393 38.70 2.70 -14.76
CA TYR A 393 39.66 3.60 -14.13
C TYR A 393 39.57 4.98 -14.76
N PHE A 394 39.80 6.00 -13.97
CA PHE A 394 39.87 7.39 -14.43
C PHE A 394 41.31 7.88 -14.50
N TYR A 395 41.64 8.52 -15.59
CA TYR A 395 42.90 9.25 -15.73
C TYR A 395 42.71 10.50 -16.59
N TRP A 396 42.98 11.66 -16.02
CA TRP A 396 43.08 12.96 -16.69
C TRP A 396 41.92 13.25 -17.67
N GLY A 397 40.67 13.19 -17.16
CA GLY A 397 39.47 13.47 -17.92
C GLY A 397 38.95 12.30 -18.77
N GLN A 398 39.60 11.14 -18.74
CA GLN A 398 39.22 9.96 -19.52
C GLN A 398 38.98 8.74 -18.63
N TYR A 399 37.95 7.97 -18.98
CA TYR A 399 37.66 6.66 -18.40
C TYR A 399 38.21 5.55 -19.28
N HIS A 400 38.89 4.59 -18.66
CA HIS A 400 39.46 3.41 -19.30
C HIS A 400 38.80 2.16 -18.72
N THR A 401 38.08 1.41 -19.55
CA THR A 401 37.34 0.21 -19.12
C THR A 401 37.99 -1.05 -19.67
N PHE A 402 38.15 -2.05 -18.80
CA PHE A 402 38.69 -3.35 -19.11
C PHE A 402 37.73 -4.45 -18.70
N ASN A 403 37.71 -5.57 -19.44
CA ASN A 403 37.00 -6.77 -19.05
C ASN A 403 37.97 -7.76 -18.44
N VAL A 404 37.79 -8.11 -17.17
CA VAL A 404 38.65 -8.97 -16.37
C VAL A 404 37.81 -10.06 -15.71
N PRO A 405 37.58 -11.20 -16.35
CA PRO A 405 36.68 -12.24 -15.81
C PRO A 405 37.07 -12.75 -14.43
N GLU A 406 38.37 -12.71 -14.08
CA GLU A 406 38.92 -13.17 -12.81
C GLU A 406 38.40 -12.41 -11.57
N ILE A 407 37.94 -11.16 -11.74
CA ILE A 407 37.37 -10.39 -10.65
C ILE A 407 35.85 -10.46 -10.60
N ALA A 408 35.18 -11.11 -11.53
CA ALA A 408 33.73 -11.06 -11.70
C ALA A 408 32.97 -11.32 -10.38
N ASN A 409 33.39 -12.33 -9.63
CA ASN A 409 32.75 -12.78 -8.39
C ASN A 409 33.47 -12.31 -7.10
N LEU A 410 34.51 -11.50 -7.22
CA LEU A 410 35.23 -10.99 -6.05
C LEU A 410 34.46 -9.83 -5.41
N GLN A 411 34.21 -9.93 -4.11
CA GLN A 411 33.48 -8.93 -3.32
C GLN A 411 34.45 -8.07 -2.54
N ALA A 412 34.34 -6.75 -2.67
CA ALA A 412 35.11 -5.81 -1.90
C ALA A 412 34.62 -5.78 -0.44
N ALA A 413 35.54 -5.88 0.50
CA ALA A 413 35.30 -5.81 1.94
C ALA A 413 36.25 -4.86 2.66
N LYS A 414 37.38 -4.52 2.06
CA LYS A 414 38.38 -3.63 2.65
C LYS A 414 39.00 -2.72 1.58
N ILE A 415 39.50 -1.57 2.05
CA ILE A 415 40.31 -0.65 1.27
C ILE A 415 41.62 -0.46 2.01
N GLN A 416 42.73 -0.58 1.32
CA GLN A 416 44.06 -0.37 1.85
C GLN A 416 44.70 0.81 1.13
N VAL A 417 45.23 1.77 1.89
CA VAL A 417 45.99 2.90 1.36
C VAL A 417 47.41 2.88 1.92
N SER A 418 48.39 3.23 1.11
CA SER A 418 49.76 3.30 1.55
C SER A 418 50.48 4.56 1.04
N CYS A 419 51.42 5.08 1.84
CA CYS A 419 52.38 6.10 1.43
C CYS A 419 53.77 5.69 1.89
N LYS A 420 54.72 5.61 0.96
CA LYS A 420 56.06 5.08 1.19
C LYS A 420 57.17 5.96 0.58
N ALA A 421 58.33 5.90 1.16
CA ALA A 421 59.58 6.38 0.55
C ALA A 421 60.15 5.29 -0.36
N TRP A 422 60.70 5.68 -1.50
CA TRP A 422 61.42 4.77 -2.40
C TRP A 422 62.91 4.82 -2.07
N ARG A 423 63.55 3.70 -1.75
CA ARG A 423 64.96 3.54 -1.37
C ARG A 423 65.35 4.42 -0.17
N ALA A 424 66.45 5.15 -0.26
CA ALA A 424 66.98 5.97 0.85
C ALA A 424 66.07 7.16 1.19
N SER A 425 65.79 7.34 2.44
CA SER A 425 64.74 8.17 3.01
C SER A 425 65.00 9.69 3.00
N ASN A 426 66.16 10.17 2.57
CA ASN A 426 66.53 11.58 2.67
C ASN A 426 66.02 12.46 1.51
N LYS A 427 65.43 11.88 0.48
CA LYS A 427 64.85 12.58 -0.67
C LYS A 427 63.43 12.13 -0.95
N THR A 428 62.57 12.15 0.05
CA THR A 428 61.14 11.83 -0.14
C THR A 428 60.41 12.96 -0.85
N LEU A 429 59.31 12.64 -1.54
CA LEU A 429 58.42 13.64 -2.11
C LEU A 429 58.03 14.68 -1.07
N HIS A 430 57.85 15.93 -1.52
CA HIS A 430 57.45 17.01 -0.63
C HIS A 430 56.09 16.74 0.02
N ILE A 431 55.15 16.23 -0.78
CA ILE A 431 53.89 15.71 -0.31
C ILE A 431 53.36 14.64 -1.31
N HIS A 432 52.89 13.53 -0.78
CA HIS A 432 52.16 12.52 -1.49
C HIS A 432 51.19 11.90 -0.50
N GLY A 433 49.88 12.01 -0.79
CA GLY A 433 48.85 11.58 0.18
C GLY A 433 47.45 11.78 -0.30
N PHE A 434 46.53 11.31 0.50
CA PHE A 434 45.11 11.28 0.25
C PHE A 434 44.38 12.24 1.21
N ASP A 435 43.43 13.04 0.72
CA ASP A 435 42.58 13.89 1.57
C ASP A 435 41.12 13.39 1.58
N THR A 436 40.68 12.71 0.54
CA THR A 436 39.30 12.20 0.43
C THR A 436 39.29 10.78 -0.13
N LEU A 437 38.44 9.95 0.46
CA LEU A 437 38.13 8.62 -0.04
C LEU A 437 36.66 8.30 0.24
N ASN A 438 35.89 8.05 -0.81
CA ASN A 438 34.50 7.69 -0.71
C ASN A 438 34.27 6.34 -1.41
N PHE A 439 33.54 5.47 -0.77
CA PHE A 439 33.22 4.15 -1.33
C PHE A 439 31.72 3.93 -1.33
N TYR A 440 31.21 3.50 -2.47
CA TYR A 440 29.80 3.27 -2.72
C TYR A 440 29.57 1.83 -3.17
N LYS A 441 28.59 1.17 -2.59
CA LYS A 441 28.06 -0.10 -3.07
C LYS A 441 26.98 0.17 -4.12
N SER A 442 27.10 -0.41 -5.30
CA SER A 442 26.07 -0.32 -6.35
C SER A 442 25.07 -1.47 -6.24
N ASN A 443 23.87 -1.27 -6.79
CA ASN A 443 22.82 -2.29 -6.88
C ASN A 443 22.34 -2.78 -5.49
N VAL A 444 22.23 -1.87 -4.53
CA VAL A 444 21.59 -2.17 -3.24
C VAL A 444 20.07 -2.12 -3.45
N THR A 445 19.42 -3.23 -3.17
CA THR A 445 17.96 -3.32 -3.29
C THR A 445 17.30 -2.48 -2.19
N LYS A 446 16.48 -1.54 -2.59
CA LYS A 446 15.64 -0.71 -1.70
C LYS A 446 14.19 -1.01 -2.02
N TRP A 447 13.37 -0.87 -1.01
CA TRP A 447 11.93 -0.91 -1.12
C TRP A 447 11.35 0.48 -0.85
N ARG A 448 10.34 0.85 -1.60
CA ARG A 448 9.58 2.08 -1.39
C ARG A 448 8.10 1.76 -1.40
N ASP A 449 7.41 2.21 -0.39
CA ASP A 449 5.97 2.20 -0.27
C ASP A 449 5.31 2.98 -1.41
N VAL A 450 4.19 2.48 -1.92
CA VAL A 450 3.38 3.12 -2.95
C VAL A 450 1.95 3.23 -2.42
N PRO A 451 1.40 4.44 -2.32
CA PRO A 451 0.04 4.63 -1.80
C PRO A 451 -0.96 3.74 -2.51
N ASN A 452 -1.70 2.95 -1.75
CA ASN A 452 -2.69 2.03 -2.26
C ASN A 452 -4.06 2.71 -2.44
N ARG A 453 -4.92 2.06 -3.23
CA ARG A 453 -6.24 2.54 -3.63
C ARG A 453 -7.14 2.92 -2.47
N TYR A 454 -7.15 2.10 -1.42
CA TYR A 454 -7.92 2.30 -0.20
C TYR A 454 -6.95 2.55 0.95
N TRP A 455 -6.81 3.82 1.35
CA TRP A 455 -5.89 4.24 2.41
C TRP A 455 -6.41 3.87 3.80
N GLN A 456 -5.53 3.83 4.77
CA GLN A 456 -5.88 3.61 6.17
C GLN A 456 -6.91 4.64 6.65
N GLY A 457 -7.98 4.18 7.30
CA GLY A 457 -9.11 5.00 7.75
C GLY A 457 -10.16 5.28 6.67
N SER A 458 -9.95 4.87 5.41
CA SER A 458 -10.98 4.99 4.37
C SER A 458 -12.17 4.08 4.66
N LYS A 459 -13.37 4.56 4.31
CA LYS A 459 -14.62 3.81 4.42
C LYS A 459 -15.14 3.47 3.04
N LEU A 460 -15.44 2.20 2.83
CA LEU A 460 -16.15 1.72 1.65
C LEU A 460 -17.59 1.40 2.03
N GLU A 461 -18.51 1.79 1.17
CA GLU A 461 -19.92 1.45 1.28
C GLU A 461 -20.35 0.72 0.00
N ILE A 462 -20.88 -0.50 0.17
CA ILE A 462 -21.34 -1.35 -0.92
C ILE A 462 -22.83 -1.60 -0.66
N ASP A 463 -23.67 -0.99 -1.48
CA ASP A 463 -25.13 -1.07 -1.33
C ASP A 463 -25.72 -2.06 -2.36
N GLY A 464 -26.06 -3.25 -1.89
CA GLY A 464 -26.67 -4.31 -2.72
C GLY A 464 -28.06 -3.97 -3.24
N SER A 465 -28.76 -2.97 -2.66
CA SER A 465 -30.08 -2.56 -3.13
C SER A 465 -30.03 -1.66 -4.35
N THR A 466 -29.01 -0.82 -4.44
CA THR A 466 -28.84 0.17 -5.52
C THR A 466 -27.70 -0.17 -6.48
N GLY A 467 -26.90 -1.20 -6.18
CA GLY A 467 -25.69 -1.54 -6.94
C GLY A 467 -24.61 -0.45 -6.87
N LYS A 468 -24.55 0.30 -5.78
CA LYS A 468 -23.59 1.41 -5.63
C LYS A 468 -22.38 0.99 -4.81
N PHE A 469 -21.23 1.40 -5.29
CA PHE A 469 -19.96 1.32 -4.59
C PHE A 469 -19.40 2.73 -4.34
N LEU A 470 -19.15 3.07 -3.06
CA LEU A 470 -18.64 4.36 -2.65
C LEU A 470 -17.34 4.19 -1.84
N VAL A 471 -16.40 5.09 -2.05
CA VAL A 471 -15.17 5.24 -1.27
C VAL A 471 -15.19 6.62 -0.61
N ALA A 472 -15.19 6.66 0.72
CA ALA A 472 -15.29 7.90 1.49
C ALA A 472 -16.49 8.76 1.05
N GLY A 473 -17.66 8.13 0.81
CA GLY A 473 -18.89 8.78 0.37
C GLY A 473 -18.95 9.17 -1.11
N MET A 474 -17.87 8.94 -1.88
CA MET A 474 -17.84 9.25 -3.32
C MET A 474 -18.03 8.00 -4.18
N PRO A 475 -18.92 8.01 -5.18
CA PRO A 475 -19.09 6.89 -6.10
C PRO A 475 -17.79 6.57 -6.86
N LYS A 476 -17.43 5.28 -6.89
CA LYS A 476 -16.24 4.76 -7.57
C LYS A 476 -16.57 3.53 -8.43
N PRO A 477 -17.48 3.64 -9.41
CA PRO A 477 -17.90 2.51 -10.23
C PRO A 477 -16.76 1.89 -11.05
N GLN A 478 -15.70 2.66 -11.35
CA GLN A 478 -14.52 2.17 -12.06
C GLN A 478 -13.67 1.18 -11.23
N ASP A 479 -13.92 1.07 -9.93
CA ASP A 479 -13.24 0.11 -9.06
C ASP A 479 -13.95 -1.25 -9.04
N GLU A 480 -15.17 -1.35 -9.55
CA GLU A 480 -15.87 -2.62 -9.73
C GLU A 480 -15.17 -3.46 -10.81
N ILE A 481 -14.78 -4.68 -10.45
CA ILE A 481 -14.06 -5.59 -11.37
C ILE A 481 -15.06 -6.27 -12.30
N LEU A 482 -14.74 -6.33 -13.58
CA LEU A 482 -15.57 -6.99 -14.59
C LEU A 482 -15.80 -8.46 -14.22
N GLY A 483 -17.06 -8.86 -14.20
CA GLY A 483 -17.48 -10.20 -13.77
C GLY A 483 -18.03 -10.24 -12.34
N THR A 484 -18.08 -9.12 -11.64
CA THR A 484 -18.79 -8.98 -10.35
C THR A 484 -20.24 -9.45 -10.51
N LYS A 485 -20.66 -10.35 -9.63
CA LYS A 485 -22.03 -10.86 -9.53
C LYS A 485 -22.60 -10.49 -8.17
N TRP A 486 -23.48 -9.49 -8.17
CA TRP A 486 -24.21 -9.05 -6.99
C TRP A 486 -25.15 -10.16 -6.51
N PHE A 487 -25.26 -10.36 -5.20
CA PHE A 487 -26.09 -11.37 -4.59
C PHE A 487 -26.86 -10.80 -3.39
N LYS A 488 -27.87 -11.56 -2.94
CA LYS A 488 -28.74 -11.24 -1.81
C LYS A 488 -28.54 -12.26 -0.70
N ALA A 489 -28.95 -11.90 0.52
CA ALA A 489 -29.10 -12.86 1.61
C ALA A 489 -30.40 -13.65 1.40
N GLU A 490 -30.29 -14.92 1.12
CA GLU A 490 -31.44 -15.82 1.02
C GLU A 490 -32.07 -16.04 2.41
N PRO A 491 -33.36 -16.46 2.48
CA PRO A 491 -33.97 -16.90 3.74
C PRO A 491 -33.14 -18.00 4.40
N GLY A 492 -32.82 -17.82 5.69
CA GLY A 492 -31.90 -18.67 6.44
C GLY A 492 -30.52 -18.01 6.61
N GLU A 493 -29.46 -18.81 6.65
CA GLU A 493 -28.10 -18.35 6.81
C GLU A 493 -27.39 -18.24 5.47
N THR A 494 -26.73 -17.10 5.24
CA THR A 494 -25.85 -16.87 4.08
C THR A 494 -24.44 -16.62 4.61
N GLU A 495 -23.51 -17.54 4.32
CA GLU A 495 -22.09 -17.34 4.63
C GLU A 495 -21.43 -16.46 3.58
N VAL A 496 -20.76 -15.41 4.03
CA VAL A 496 -20.05 -14.44 3.19
C VAL A 496 -18.60 -14.39 3.60
N LYS A 497 -17.68 -14.71 2.67
CA LYS A 497 -16.22 -14.63 2.86
C LYS A 497 -15.66 -13.36 2.27
N LEU A 498 -14.80 -12.71 3.04
CA LEU A 498 -14.15 -11.47 2.64
C LEU A 498 -12.66 -11.70 2.38
N TYR A 499 -12.19 -11.08 1.29
CA TYR A 499 -10.82 -11.16 0.83
C TYR A 499 -10.25 -9.75 0.67
N PHE A 500 -8.99 -9.59 1.08
CA PHE A 500 -8.26 -8.34 1.01
C PHE A 500 -6.86 -8.60 0.44
N SER A 501 -6.15 -7.54 0.06
CA SER A 501 -4.74 -7.65 -0.34
C SER A 501 -3.90 -8.31 0.77
N SER A 502 -2.91 -9.09 0.40
CA SER A 502 -2.07 -9.85 1.34
C SER A 502 -1.31 -8.98 2.33
N PHE A 503 -0.99 -7.75 1.96
CA PHE A 503 -0.32 -6.76 2.80
C PHE A 503 -1.27 -6.02 3.76
N CYS A 504 -2.60 -6.12 3.56
CA CYS A 504 -3.59 -5.45 4.41
C CYS A 504 -3.66 -6.09 5.81
N THR A 505 -2.77 -5.67 6.69
CA THR A 505 -2.68 -6.15 8.07
C THR A 505 -2.49 -4.97 9.03
N PRO A 506 -3.39 -4.74 10.00
CA PRO A 506 -4.56 -5.55 10.35
C PRO A 506 -5.69 -5.46 9.31
N LYS A 507 -6.49 -6.53 9.22
CA LYS A 507 -7.64 -6.58 8.31
C LYS A 507 -8.64 -5.45 8.60
N PRO A 508 -9.44 -5.01 7.61
CA PRO A 508 -10.49 -4.04 7.78
C PRO A 508 -11.58 -4.51 8.76
N THR A 509 -12.24 -3.57 9.40
CA THR A 509 -13.48 -3.82 10.13
C THR A 509 -14.64 -3.79 9.14
N VAL A 510 -15.39 -4.89 9.08
CA VAL A 510 -16.52 -5.03 8.15
C VAL A 510 -17.82 -5.28 8.89
N VAL A 511 -18.84 -4.52 8.50
CA VAL A 511 -20.20 -4.61 9.02
C VAL A 511 -21.15 -4.85 7.83
N ALA A 512 -21.91 -5.93 7.89
CA ALA A 512 -23.01 -6.19 6.97
C ALA A 512 -24.35 -5.83 7.61
N ARG A 513 -25.24 -5.23 6.83
CA ARG A 513 -26.60 -4.87 7.27
C ARG A 513 -27.61 -5.40 6.29
N ILE A 514 -28.71 -5.91 6.82
CA ILE A 514 -29.89 -6.28 6.02
C ILE A 514 -31.16 -5.69 6.66
N ARG A 515 -32.15 -5.46 5.82
CA ARG A 515 -33.52 -5.20 6.24
C ARG A 515 -34.36 -6.38 5.79
N GLU A 516 -34.81 -7.18 6.74
CA GLU A 516 -35.59 -8.37 6.44
C GLU A 516 -36.90 -8.03 5.78
N ALA A 517 -37.39 -8.93 4.92
CA ALA A 517 -38.63 -8.77 4.20
C ALA A 517 -39.44 -10.07 4.19
N TRP A 518 -40.74 -9.89 4.19
CA TRP A 518 -41.70 -10.99 4.13
C TRP A 518 -42.73 -10.73 3.04
N LEU A 519 -43.25 -11.84 2.56
CA LEU A 519 -44.35 -11.81 1.60
C LEU A 519 -45.68 -11.60 2.31
#